data_8d54e2158bd99e85da71f9a308f5b05d
#
_entry.id   8d54e2158bd99e85da71f9a308f5b05d
#
_cell.length_a   1.000
_cell.length_b   1.000
_cell.length_c   1.000
_cell.angle_alpha   90.00
_cell.angle_beta   90.00
_cell.angle_gamma   90.00
#
_symmetry.space_group_name_H-M   'P 1'
#
loop_
_entity.id
_entity.type
_entity.pdbx_description
1 polymer ?
#
loop_
_entity_poly.entity_id
_entity_poly.type
_entity_poly.pdbx_seq_one_letter_code
_entity_poly.pdbx_strand_id
1 'polypeptide(L)'
;AYYCKELSSDKMGVTASNCRSVPPTEDFLKDWLVRICELIDKYKPKVVYFDWWIHNRAFKPYLKKFAAYYYNRAAEWGTDVTINYKLQAFAPGSATFDVERGALTDISPVPWQTCTSIFAVTVNHIICRKLELVCACCKIC
;
A
#
# COMPACT_ATOMS: atom_id res chain seq x y z
N ALA A 1 -4.17 15.81 -0.53
CA ALA A 1 -4.20 17.10 0.15
C ALA A 1 -3.72 17.01 1.60
N TYR A 2 -4.19 16.06 2.39
CA TYR A 2 -3.80 15.93 3.81
C TYR A 2 -2.34 15.48 3.98
N TYR A 3 -1.85 14.61 3.11
CA TYR A 3 -0.47 14.14 3.11
C TYR A 3 0.54 15.27 2.88
N CYS A 4 0.18 16.27 2.08
CA CYS A 4 1.03 17.39 1.69
C CYS A 4 0.52 18.72 2.26
N LYS A 5 0.01 18.73 3.48
CA LYS A 5 -0.62 19.91 4.11
C LYS A 5 0.28 21.16 4.15
N GLU A 6 1.60 20.97 4.21
CA GLU A 6 2.57 22.07 4.19
C GLU A 6 2.84 22.64 2.79
N LEU A 7 2.44 21.92 1.74
CA LEU A 7 2.40 22.43 0.39
C LEU A 7 1.04 23.09 0.20
N SER A 8 0.95 24.39 0.57
CA SER A 8 -0.32 25.11 0.55
C SER A 8 -1.04 24.93 -0.79
N SER A 9 -2.34 24.72 -0.71
CA SER A 9 -3.24 24.59 -1.88
C SER A 9 -3.16 25.74 -2.87
N ASP A 10 -2.62 26.86 -2.44
CA ASP A 10 -2.50 28.11 -3.21
C ASP A 10 -1.28 28.15 -4.13
N LYS A 11 -0.35 27.19 -3.97
CA LYS A 11 0.77 27.03 -4.90
C LYS A 11 0.38 26.05 -5.97
N MET A 12 -0.07 26.55 -7.08
CA MET A 12 -0.26 25.80 -8.32
C MET A 12 0.91 24.84 -8.54
N GLY A 13 0.65 23.55 -8.63
CA GLY A 13 1.63 22.55 -9.00
C GLY A 13 2.09 21.57 -7.92
N VAL A 14 1.28 21.30 -6.89
CA VAL A 14 1.51 20.12 -6.04
C VAL A 14 1.29 18.87 -6.87
N THR A 15 2.35 18.34 -7.42
CA THR A 15 2.35 17.09 -8.16
C THR A 15 2.72 15.93 -7.22
N ALA A 16 2.40 14.70 -7.60
CA ALA A 16 2.83 13.51 -6.87
C ALA A 16 4.36 13.47 -6.66
N SER A 17 5.15 14.04 -7.59
CA SER A 17 6.60 14.13 -7.45
C SER A 17 7.04 15.12 -6.38
N ASN A 18 6.32 16.23 -6.20
CA ASN A 18 6.63 17.20 -5.15
C ASN A 18 6.27 16.65 -3.77
N CYS A 19 5.18 15.89 -3.66
CA CYS A 19 4.81 15.21 -2.42
C CYS A 19 5.81 14.13 -1.99
N ARG A 20 6.60 13.57 -2.90
CA ARG A 20 7.61 12.55 -2.58
C ARG A 20 8.75 13.08 -1.73
N SER A 21 9.11 14.35 -1.90
CA SER A 21 10.22 14.99 -1.18
C SER A 21 9.83 15.48 0.21
N VAL A 22 8.54 15.67 0.48
CA VAL A 22 8.03 16.15 1.75
C VAL A 22 7.60 14.98 2.63
N PRO A 23 8.20 14.81 3.82
CA PRO A 23 7.76 13.76 4.73
C PRO A 23 6.32 14.04 5.22
N PRO A 24 5.49 13.00 5.40
CA PRO A 24 4.18 13.15 5.98
C PRO A 24 4.28 13.64 7.42
N THR A 25 3.30 14.44 7.86
CA THR A 25 3.22 14.89 9.24
C THR A 25 2.93 13.72 10.19
N GLU A 26 3.30 13.86 11.45
CA GLU A 26 3.02 12.84 12.46
C GLU A 26 1.52 12.61 12.65
N ASP A 27 0.74 13.69 12.62
CA ASP A 27 -0.73 13.60 12.73
C ASP A 27 -1.35 12.83 11.56
N PHE A 28 -0.84 13.06 10.33
CA PHE A 28 -1.24 12.27 9.18
C PHE A 28 -0.92 10.78 9.38
N LEU A 29 0.28 10.45 9.86
CA LEU A 29 0.70 9.06 10.05
C LEU A 29 -0.12 8.34 11.13
N LYS A 30 -0.48 9.05 12.21
CA LYS A 30 -1.38 8.52 13.24
C LYS A 30 -2.78 8.27 12.70
N ASP A 31 -3.35 9.25 12.00
CA ASP A 31 -4.66 9.13 11.38
C ASP A 31 -4.69 8.01 10.32
N TRP A 32 -3.64 7.92 9.48
CA TRP A 32 -3.48 6.85 8.50
C TRP A 32 -3.51 5.46 9.19
N LEU A 33 -2.76 5.28 10.27
CA LEU A 33 -2.72 4.00 10.99
C LEU A 33 -4.08 3.63 11.57
N VAL A 34 -4.76 4.59 12.21
CA VAL A 34 -6.10 4.35 12.80
C VAL A 34 -7.08 3.92 11.71
N ARG A 35 -7.16 4.68 10.61
CA ARG A 35 -8.09 4.38 9.50
C ARG A 35 -7.84 3.01 8.87
N ILE A 36 -6.58 2.64 8.65
CA ILE A 36 -6.30 1.35 8.06
C ILE A 36 -6.63 0.21 9.02
N CYS A 37 -6.40 0.36 10.33
CA CYS A 37 -6.81 -0.62 11.34
C CYS A 37 -8.34 -0.77 11.39
N GLU A 38 -9.09 0.33 11.32
CA GLU A 38 -10.56 0.28 11.23
C GLU A 38 -11.05 -0.49 9.99
N LEU A 39 -10.40 -0.29 8.83
CA LEU A 39 -10.72 -1.04 7.61
C LEU A 39 -10.45 -2.54 7.78
N ILE A 40 -9.32 -2.88 8.42
CA ILE A 40 -8.96 -4.27 8.73
C ILE A 40 -10.03 -4.92 9.60
N ASP A 41 -10.45 -4.27 10.67
CA ASP A 41 -11.46 -4.82 11.58
C ASP A 41 -12.83 -4.97 10.92
N LYS A 42 -13.21 -3.97 10.13
CA LYS A 42 -14.53 -3.92 9.50
C LYS A 42 -14.69 -4.94 8.39
N TYR A 43 -13.67 -5.09 7.54
CA TYR A 43 -13.78 -5.87 6.31
C TYR A 43 -13.00 -7.18 6.32
N LYS A 44 -12.09 -7.38 7.27
CA LYS A 44 -11.24 -8.58 7.40
C LYS A 44 -10.62 -9.00 6.06
N PRO A 45 -9.99 -8.08 5.31
CA PRO A 45 -9.46 -8.38 3.99
C PRO A 45 -8.36 -9.45 4.09
N LYS A 46 -8.26 -10.32 3.08
CA LYS A 46 -7.17 -11.31 2.97
C LYS A 46 -5.90 -10.71 2.36
N VAL A 47 -6.03 -9.63 1.61
CA VAL A 47 -4.92 -8.95 0.94
C VAL A 47 -5.03 -7.46 1.18
N VAL A 48 -3.96 -6.85 1.63
CA VAL A 48 -3.81 -5.40 1.70
C VAL A 48 -2.69 -5.00 0.75
N TYR A 49 -3.01 -4.17 -0.22
CA TYR A 49 -2.05 -3.69 -1.20
C TYR A 49 -1.67 -2.24 -0.91
N PHE A 50 -0.36 -2.00 -0.82
CA PHE A 50 0.19 -0.66 -0.71
C PHE A 50 0.99 -0.29 -1.95
N ASP A 51 0.67 0.82 -2.53
CA ASP A 51 1.46 1.41 -3.60
C ASP A 51 2.70 2.14 -3.04
N TRP A 52 3.51 2.74 -3.89
CA TRP A 52 4.82 3.32 -3.61
C TRP A 52 4.86 4.39 -2.49
N TRP A 53 3.74 5.03 -2.15
CA TRP A 53 3.68 6.11 -1.15
C TRP A 53 4.29 5.79 0.20
N ILE A 54 4.10 4.57 0.67
CA ILE A 54 4.50 4.15 2.02
C ILE A 54 6.00 3.85 2.16
N HIS A 55 6.80 3.95 1.07
CA HIS A 55 8.23 3.71 1.15
C HIS A 55 9.00 4.83 1.87
N ASN A 56 8.38 6.02 2.06
CA ASN A 56 8.98 7.10 2.81
C ASN A 56 9.36 6.64 4.23
N ARG A 57 10.57 7.02 4.69
CA ARG A 57 11.12 6.58 5.98
C ARG A 57 10.21 6.89 7.17
N ALA A 58 9.43 7.97 7.11
CA ALA A 58 8.50 8.35 8.17
C ALA A 58 7.41 7.29 8.41
N PHE A 59 7.05 6.50 7.39
CA PHE A 59 6.09 5.41 7.55
C PHE A 59 6.66 4.19 8.29
N LYS A 60 7.97 3.96 8.31
CA LYS A 60 8.58 2.72 8.83
C LYS A 60 8.06 2.28 10.21
N PRO A 61 8.02 3.15 11.25
CA PRO A 61 7.48 2.75 12.56
C PRO A 61 5.98 2.41 12.50
N TYR A 62 5.23 3.10 11.66
CA TYR A 62 3.79 2.87 11.49
C TYR A 62 3.49 1.61 10.70
N LEU A 63 4.27 1.30 9.67
CA LEU A 63 4.18 0.04 8.92
C LEU A 63 4.45 -1.18 9.79
N LYS A 64 5.43 -1.09 10.72
CA LYS A 64 5.67 -2.15 11.70
C LYS A 64 4.47 -2.37 12.62
N LYS A 65 3.88 -1.27 13.14
CA LYS A 65 2.67 -1.35 13.98
C LYS A 65 1.50 -1.94 13.20
N PHE A 66 1.30 -1.48 11.98
CA PHE A 66 0.26 -2.00 11.09
C PHE A 66 0.43 -3.49 10.80
N ALA A 67 1.62 -3.94 10.40
CA ALA A 67 1.88 -5.34 10.12
C ALA A 67 1.63 -6.23 11.34
N ALA A 68 2.13 -5.82 12.51
CA ALA A 68 1.89 -6.54 13.75
C ALA A 68 0.39 -6.62 14.07
N TYR A 69 -0.33 -5.52 13.92
CA TYR A 69 -1.78 -5.48 14.12
C TYR A 69 -2.50 -6.45 13.18
N TYR A 70 -2.24 -6.32 11.88
CA TYR A 70 -2.95 -7.06 10.85
C TYR A 70 -2.69 -8.58 10.94
N TYR A 71 -1.45 -9.00 11.14
CA TYR A 71 -1.13 -10.43 11.29
C TYR A 71 -1.69 -11.03 12.59
N ASN A 72 -1.72 -10.27 13.69
CA ASN A 72 -2.36 -10.72 14.93
C ASN A 72 -3.87 -10.87 14.74
N ARG A 73 -4.53 -9.90 14.10
CA ARG A 73 -5.97 -10.01 13.77
C ARG A 73 -6.26 -11.20 12.86
N ALA A 74 -5.40 -11.45 11.88
CA ALA A 74 -5.53 -12.62 11.00
C ALA A 74 -5.44 -13.95 11.78
N ALA A 75 -4.52 -14.04 12.72
CA ALA A 75 -4.40 -15.19 13.61
C ALA A 75 -5.66 -15.38 14.47
N GLU A 76 -6.23 -14.32 15.02
CA GLU A 76 -7.51 -14.36 15.74
C GLU A 76 -8.67 -14.85 14.86
N TRP A 77 -8.67 -14.48 13.58
CA TRP A 77 -9.71 -14.91 12.63
C TRP A 77 -9.48 -16.31 12.08
N GLY A 78 -8.31 -16.93 12.33
CA GLY A 78 -7.92 -18.21 11.75
C GLY A 78 -7.78 -18.19 10.23
N THR A 79 -7.30 -17.06 9.68
CA THR A 79 -7.21 -16.85 8.22
C THR A 79 -5.82 -16.37 7.83
N ASP A 80 -5.31 -16.93 6.74
CA ASP A 80 -4.07 -16.42 6.13
C ASP A 80 -4.32 -15.09 5.43
N VAL A 81 -3.38 -14.18 5.63
CA VAL A 81 -3.42 -12.83 5.01
C VAL A 81 -2.06 -12.46 4.45
N THR A 82 -2.04 -11.51 3.52
CA THR A 82 -0.80 -10.96 2.99
C THR A 82 -0.87 -9.44 2.84
N ILE A 83 0.28 -8.81 2.98
CA ILE A 83 0.50 -7.41 2.62
C ILE A 83 1.31 -7.39 1.34
N ASN A 84 0.83 -6.71 0.32
CA ASN A 84 1.58 -6.47 -0.91
C ASN A 84 2.14 -5.06 -0.90
N TYR A 85 3.39 -4.89 -1.32
CA TYR A 85 4.07 -3.60 -1.25
C TYR A 85 5.03 -3.38 -2.40
N LYS A 86 5.31 -2.11 -2.69
CA LYS A 86 6.33 -1.69 -3.66
C LYS A 86 7.55 -1.10 -2.98
N LEU A 87 8.65 -1.09 -3.71
CA LEU A 87 9.95 -0.53 -3.28
C LEU A 87 10.47 -1.19 -1.98
N GLN A 88 11.04 -0.40 -1.06
CA GLN A 88 11.60 -0.91 0.19
C GLN A 88 10.69 -0.60 1.41
N ALA A 89 9.36 -0.65 1.22
CA ALA A 89 8.44 -0.33 2.31
C ALA A 89 8.52 -1.32 3.46
N PHE A 90 8.62 -2.62 3.16
CA PHE A 90 8.77 -3.70 4.14
C PHE A 90 10.11 -4.42 3.99
N ALA A 91 10.49 -5.17 5.01
CA ALA A 91 11.64 -6.06 4.94
C ALA A 91 11.34 -7.29 4.06
N PRO A 92 12.33 -7.84 3.34
CA PRO A 92 12.13 -9.08 2.58
C PRO A 92 11.57 -10.21 3.44
N GLY A 93 10.56 -10.92 2.94
CA GLY A 93 9.91 -12.03 3.63
C GLY A 93 8.86 -11.63 4.66
N SER A 94 8.74 -10.34 5.04
CA SER A 94 7.69 -9.89 5.97
C SER A 94 6.37 -9.52 5.27
N ALA A 95 6.38 -9.42 3.95
CA ALA A 95 5.26 -9.10 3.09
C ALA A 95 5.61 -9.50 1.65
N THR A 96 4.63 -9.52 0.75
CA THR A 96 4.80 -9.89 -0.65
C THR A 96 5.27 -8.69 -1.47
N PHE A 97 6.46 -8.78 -2.05
CA PHE A 97 6.99 -7.72 -2.88
C PHE A 97 6.32 -7.68 -4.25
N ASP A 98 5.90 -6.50 -4.69
CA ASP A 98 5.27 -6.26 -5.99
C ASP A 98 6.24 -5.58 -6.95
N VAL A 99 6.59 -6.30 -8.02
CA VAL A 99 7.44 -5.81 -9.11
C VAL A 99 6.57 -5.13 -10.15
N GLU A 100 6.73 -3.82 -10.29
CA GLU A 100 5.93 -3.08 -11.26
C GLU A 100 6.42 -3.32 -12.69
N ARG A 101 5.53 -3.84 -13.55
CA ARG A 101 5.74 -4.04 -14.99
C ARG A 101 7.03 -4.78 -15.33
N GLY A 102 7.37 -5.78 -14.54
CA GLY A 102 8.61 -6.51 -14.73
C GLY A 102 8.58 -7.89 -14.07
N ALA A 103 9.76 -8.47 -13.95
CA ALA A 103 9.98 -9.72 -13.25
C ALA A 103 11.32 -9.65 -12.51
N LEU A 104 11.49 -10.50 -11.53
CA LEU A 104 12.81 -10.72 -10.96
C LEU A 104 13.69 -11.46 -11.97
N THR A 105 14.97 -11.18 -11.96
CA THR A 105 15.95 -11.79 -12.88
C THR A 105 16.27 -13.23 -12.55
N ASP A 106 15.93 -13.66 -11.32
CA ASP A 106 16.30 -14.98 -10.80
C ASP A 106 15.21 -15.52 -9.88
N ILE A 107 15.35 -16.78 -9.46
CA ILE A 107 14.45 -17.45 -8.51
C ILE A 107 14.59 -16.77 -7.15
N SER A 108 13.45 -16.33 -6.62
CA SER A 108 13.38 -15.72 -5.29
C SER A 108 13.01 -16.75 -4.23
N PRO A 109 13.73 -16.79 -3.09
CA PRO A 109 13.37 -17.66 -1.96
C PRO A 109 12.10 -17.19 -1.22
N VAL A 110 11.64 -15.98 -1.49
CA VAL A 110 10.42 -15.42 -0.88
C VAL A 110 9.36 -15.16 -1.95
N PRO A 111 8.07 -15.29 -1.62
CA PRO A 111 6.98 -14.98 -2.53
C PRO A 111 7.05 -13.53 -3.02
N TRP A 112 6.78 -13.36 -4.28
CA TRP A 112 6.64 -12.05 -4.93
C TRP A 112 5.53 -12.10 -5.97
N GLN A 113 5.08 -10.93 -6.39
CA GLN A 113 4.11 -10.80 -7.48
C GLN A 113 4.58 -9.75 -8.49
N THR A 114 3.96 -9.71 -9.64
CA THR A 114 4.12 -8.62 -10.61
C THR A 114 2.79 -7.93 -10.84
N CYS A 115 2.83 -6.61 -10.86
CA CYS A 115 1.74 -5.76 -11.30
C CYS A 115 2.00 -5.38 -12.75
N THR A 116 1.14 -5.81 -13.66
CA THR A 116 1.26 -5.48 -15.09
C THR A 116 -0.09 -5.06 -15.66
N SER A 117 -0.06 -4.27 -16.73
CA SER A 117 -1.25 -3.97 -17.51
C SER A 117 -1.22 -4.77 -18.79
N ILE A 118 -2.34 -5.39 -19.16
CA ILE A 118 -2.52 -5.94 -20.50
C ILE A 118 -2.71 -4.76 -21.43
N PHE A 119 -1.75 -4.53 -22.31
CA PHE A 119 -1.82 -3.48 -23.30
C PHE A 119 -2.76 -3.90 -24.44
N ALA A 120 -4.04 -3.57 -24.27
CA ALA A 120 -4.97 -3.51 -25.37
C ALA A 120 -5.89 -2.32 -25.14
N VAL A 121 -5.98 -1.48 -26.11
CA VAL A 121 -6.74 -0.23 -26.15
C VAL A 121 -8.26 -0.40 -25.87
N THR A 122 -8.71 -1.59 -25.56
CA THR A 122 -10.15 -1.90 -25.47
C THR A 122 -10.59 -2.67 -24.24
N VAL A 123 -9.77 -2.87 -23.21
CA VAL A 123 -10.17 -3.69 -22.07
C VAL A 123 -10.03 -2.95 -20.72
N ASN A 124 -10.60 -1.76 -20.62
CA ASN A 124 -10.73 -1.07 -19.34
C ASN A 124 -11.80 -1.67 -18.42
N HIS A 125 -12.38 -2.82 -18.72
CA HIS A 125 -13.56 -3.29 -17.99
C HIS A 125 -13.53 -4.72 -17.43
N ILE A 126 -12.52 -5.55 -17.71
CA ILE A 126 -12.66 -6.98 -17.40
C ILE A 126 -11.89 -7.47 -16.16
N ILE A 127 -10.84 -6.79 -15.72
CA ILE A 127 -9.97 -7.32 -14.63
C ILE A 127 -10.41 -6.89 -13.23
N CYS A 128 -11.19 -5.82 -13.08
CA CYS A 128 -11.69 -5.37 -11.77
C CYS A 128 -12.82 -6.22 -11.15
N ARG A 129 -13.40 -7.18 -11.87
CA ARG A 129 -14.61 -7.87 -11.41
C ARG A 129 -14.40 -9.17 -10.63
N LYS A 130 -13.17 -9.65 -10.42
CA LYS A 130 -12.95 -10.97 -9.79
C LYS A 130 -11.94 -11.06 -8.65
N LEU A 131 -11.38 -9.95 -8.24
CA LEU A 131 -10.57 -9.90 -7.03
C LEU A 131 -11.24 -8.89 -6.09
N GLU A 132 -11.70 -9.36 -4.95
CA GLU A 132 -12.07 -8.52 -3.81
C GLU A 132 -10.81 -7.83 -3.24
N LEU A 133 -10.14 -7.07 -4.10
CA LEU A 133 -9.02 -6.23 -3.75
C LEU A 133 -9.57 -4.93 -3.19
N VAL A 134 -9.55 -4.80 -1.89
CA VAL A 134 -9.65 -3.49 -1.26
C VAL A 134 -8.34 -2.76 -1.53
N CYS A 135 -8.28 -2.04 -2.64
CA CYS A 135 -7.19 -1.11 -2.89
C CYS A 135 -7.33 0.05 -1.91
N ALA A 136 -6.61 -0.03 -0.80
CA ALA A 136 -6.60 1.02 0.23
C ALA A 136 -6.05 2.37 -0.30
N CYS A 137 -5.44 2.39 -1.49
CA CYS A 137 -4.90 3.60 -2.10
C CYS A 137 -5.91 4.45 -2.87
N CYS A 138 -6.99 3.88 -3.41
CA CYS A 138 -7.88 4.61 -4.32
C CYS A 138 -8.92 5.52 -3.66
N LYS A 139 -9.02 5.55 -2.33
CA LYS A 139 -10.00 6.37 -1.61
C LYS A 139 -9.44 7.31 -0.55
N ILE A 140 -8.12 7.46 -0.48
CA ILE A 140 -7.47 8.34 0.50
C ILE A 140 -6.75 9.53 -0.20
N CYS A 141 -6.96 9.72 -1.49
CA CYS A 141 -6.56 10.96 -2.18
C CYS A 141 -7.72 11.94 -2.25
#